data_f8f9a5ed1a8100cb3fa6a8160f876363
#
_entry.id   f8f9a5ed1a8100cb3fa6a8160f876363
#
_cell.length_a   1.000
_cell.length_b   1.000
_cell.length_c   1.000
_cell.angle_alpha   90.00
_cell.angle_beta   90.00
_cell.angle_gamma   90.00
#
_symmetry.space_group_name_H-M   'P 1'
#
loop_
_entity.id
_entity.type
_entity.pdbx_description
1 polymer ?
#
loop_
_entity_poly.entity_id
_entity_poly.type
_entity_poly.pdbx_seq_one_letter_code
_entity_poly.pdbx_strand_id
1 'polypeptide(L)'
;MEERFEAFVGLITQIYKSIQKIKGLEMTEQGLRGNHTMCLYNLGRHPDGLTCAQLTTLCEEDKAAISRTLAELETRGYVRREAPAGSGKYRAKLLLTEKGQVVARFIRKRAESIVEQGGEGLTDSQRESLYASLLLISQNLQSLPDEND
;
A
#
# COMPACT_ATOMS: atom_id res chain seq x y z
N MET A 1 12.17 31.34 -5.70
CA MET A 1 12.31 30.19 -4.76
C MET A 1 10.95 29.81 -4.17
N GLU A 2 10.18 30.79 -3.73
CA GLU A 2 8.82 30.63 -3.18
C GLU A 2 7.86 29.94 -4.17
N GLU A 3 7.78 30.39 -5.41
CA GLU A 3 6.96 29.77 -6.48
C GLU A 3 7.31 28.27 -6.74
N ARG A 4 8.58 27.89 -6.60
CA ARG A 4 9.01 26.49 -6.81
C ARG A 4 8.57 25.60 -5.65
N PHE A 5 8.63 26.14 -4.42
CA PHE A 5 8.16 25.44 -3.23
C PHE A 5 6.64 25.25 -3.28
N GLU A 6 5.89 26.29 -3.57
CA GLU A 6 4.43 26.22 -3.67
C GLU A 6 3.97 25.26 -4.77
N ALA A 7 4.60 25.31 -5.95
CA ALA A 7 4.30 24.41 -7.05
C ALA A 7 4.60 22.95 -6.69
N PHE A 8 5.77 22.67 -6.08
CA PHE A 8 6.17 21.34 -5.68
C PHE A 8 5.22 20.76 -4.62
N VAL A 9 5.02 21.48 -3.50
CA VAL A 9 4.17 21.03 -2.40
C VAL A 9 2.73 20.91 -2.85
N GLY A 10 2.24 21.86 -3.66
CA GLY A 10 0.87 21.84 -4.17
C GLY A 10 0.60 20.62 -5.03
N LEU A 11 1.47 20.31 -5.99
CA LEU A 11 1.33 19.16 -6.89
C LEU A 11 1.45 17.83 -6.14
N ILE A 12 2.43 17.69 -5.27
CA ILE A 12 2.60 16.47 -4.46
C ILE A 12 1.38 16.26 -3.56
N THR A 13 0.90 17.32 -2.91
CA THR A 13 -0.31 17.23 -2.06
C THR A 13 -1.55 16.84 -2.85
N GLN A 14 -1.72 17.39 -4.05
CA GLN A 14 -2.85 17.07 -4.92
C GLN A 14 -2.79 15.61 -5.41
N ILE A 15 -1.61 15.15 -5.82
CA ILE A 15 -1.38 13.75 -6.21
C ILE A 15 -1.65 12.83 -5.02
N TYR A 16 -1.13 13.14 -3.84
CA TYR A 16 -1.34 12.38 -2.62
C TYR A 16 -2.82 12.26 -2.26
N LYS A 17 -3.57 13.35 -2.29
CA LYS A 17 -5.03 13.34 -2.06
C LYS A 17 -5.77 12.46 -3.08
N SER A 18 -5.34 12.49 -4.34
CA SER A 18 -5.91 11.65 -5.38
C SER A 18 -5.61 10.17 -5.14
N ILE A 19 -4.38 9.84 -4.73
CA ILE A 19 -3.99 8.48 -4.34
C ILE A 19 -4.80 8.00 -3.14
N GLN A 20 -5.03 8.84 -2.13
CA GLN A 20 -5.86 8.47 -0.97
C GLN A 20 -7.31 8.19 -1.37
N LYS A 21 -7.88 8.95 -2.30
CA LYS A 21 -9.20 8.65 -2.88
C LYS A 21 -9.22 7.28 -3.56
N ILE A 22 -8.16 6.94 -4.27
CA ILE A 22 -8.02 5.66 -4.97
C ILE A 22 -7.87 4.51 -3.98
N LYS A 23 -7.05 4.69 -2.94
CA LYS A 23 -6.92 3.73 -1.82
C LYS A 23 -8.25 3.51 -1.09
N GLY A 24 -9.08 4.56 -0.97
CA GLY A 24 -10.41 4.51 -0.38
C GLY A 24 -11.51 3.97 -1.30
N LEU A 25 -11.21 3.64 -2.55
CA LEU A 25 -12.18 3.00 -3.44
C LEU A 25 -12.56 1.63 -2.87
N GLU A 26 -13.71 1.63 -2.25
CA GLU A 26 -14.29 0.45 -1.66
C GLU A 26 -14.61 -0.58 -2.74
N MET A 27 -14.23 -1.81 -2.50
CA MET A 27 -14.79 -2.95 -3.21
C MET A 27 -16.14 -3.26 -2.54
N THR A 28 -17.12 -2.38 -2.76
CA THR A 28 -18.40 -2.37 -2.08
C THR A 28 -19.20 -3.65 -2.28
N GLU A 29 -19.09 -4.27 -3.45
CA GLU A 29 -19.75 -5.55 -3.75
C GLU A 29 -19.23 -6.69 -2.85
N GLN A 30 -17.95 -6.66 -2.48
CA GLN A 30 -17.33 -7.61 -1.56
C GLN A 30 -17.33 -7.10 -0.11
N GLY A 31 -17.82 -5.89 0.15
CA GLY A 31 -17.78 -5.26 1.48
C GLY A 31 -16.35 -5.04 2.01
N LEU A 32 -15.38 -4.84 1.11
CA LEU A 32 -13.98 -4.56 1.44
C LEU A 32 -13.75 -3.04 1.44
N ARG A 33 -13.17 -2.54 2.52
CA ARG A 33 -12.81 -1.13 2.72
C ARG A 33 -11.32 -0.91 2.48
N GLY A 34 -10.87 0.35 2.51
CA GLY A 34 -9.51 0.74 2.18
C GLY A 34 -8.41 -0.09 2.85
N ASN A 35 -8.50 -0.33 4.17
CA ASN A 35 -7.50 -1.11 4.90
C ASN A 35 -7.48 -2.59 4.48
N HIS A 36 -8.65 -3.18 4.21
CA HIS A 36 -8.74 -4.55 3.66
C HIS A 36 -8.03 -4.62 2.31
N THR A 37 -8.31 -3.65 1.44
CA THR A 37 -7.74 -3.57 0.10
C THR A 37 -6.22 -3.45 0.16
N MET A 38 -5.67 -2.60 1.03
CA MET A 38 -4.23 -2.43 1.17
C MET A 38 -3.52 -3.66 1.75
N CYS A 39 -4.13 -4.34 2.73
CA CYS A 39 -3.61 -5.61 3.24
C CYS A 39 -3.57 -6.68 2.14
N LEU A 40 -4.65 -6.85 1.39
CA LEU A 40 -4.73 -7.83 0.30
C LEU A 40 -3.76 -7.50 -0.83
N TYR A 41 -3.60 -6.23 -1.18
CA TYR A 41 -2.63 -5.78 -2.17
C TYR A 41 -1.20 -6.15 -1.77
N ASN A 42 -0.80 -5.81 -0.54
CA ASN A 42 0.54 -6.11 -0.05
C ASN A 42 0.80 -7.61 0.07
N LEU A 43 -0.16 -8.37 0.58
CA LEU A 43 -0.05 -9.84 0.64
C LEU A 43 0.04 -10.48 -0.75
N GLY A 44 -0.66 -9.94 -1.73
CA GLY A 44 -0.57 -10.40 -3.12
C GLY A 44 0.82 -10.21 -3.76
N ARG A 45 1.60 -9.26 -3.26
CA ARG A 45 2.98 -9.00 -3.69
C ARG A 45 4.03 -9.85 -2.96
N HIS A 46 3.63 -10.50 -1.86
CA HIS A 46 4.53 -11.27 -1.00
C HIS A 46 3.99 -12.69 -0.82
N PRO A 47 4.20 -13.57 -1.80
CA PRO A 47 3.67 -14.94 -1.78
C PRO A 47 4.17 -15.78 -0.61
N ASP A 48 5.33 -15.44 -0.04
CA ASP A 48 5.89 -16.09 1.15
C ASP A 48 5.27 -15.60 2.47
N GLY A 49 4.28 -14.71 2.37
CA GLY A 49 3.57 -14.13 3.51
C GLY A 49 4.29 -12.98 4.19
N LEU A 50 3.51 -12.24 4.99
CA LEU A 50 3.96 -11.11 5.78
C LEU A 50 3.50 -11.25 7.23
N THR A 51 4.31 -10.78 8.17
CA THR A 51 3.89 -10.64 9.57
C THR A 51 2.96 -9.43 9.73
N CYS A 52 2.21 -9.38 10.85
CA CYS A 52 1.39 -8.22 11.18
C CYS A 52 2.23 -6.92 11.26
N ALA A 53 3.43 -6.99 11.82
CA ALA A 53 4.34 -5.84 11.91
C ALA A 53 4.77 -5.33 10.53
N GLN A 54 5.11 -6.22 9.60
CA GLN A 54 5.45 -5.86 8.23
C GLN A 54 4.26 -5.21 7.50
N LEU A 55 3.06 -5.75 7.67
CA LEU A 55 1.84 -5.16 7.10
C LEU A 55 1.52 -3.79 7.68
N THR A 56 1.72 -3.59 8.99
CA THR A 56 1.57 -2.29 9.65
C THR A 56 2.46 -1.23 8.99
N THR A 57 3.72 -1.56 8.74
CA THR A 57 4.66 -0.67 8.05
C THR A 57 4.26 -0.41 6.61
N LEU A 58 3.94 -1.46 5.84
CA LEU A 58 3.61 -1.35 4.41
C LEU A 58 2.27 -0.65 4.15
N CYS A 59 1.30 -0.78 5.06
CA CYS A 59 0.00 -0.12 4.95
C CYS A 59 0.02 1.30 5.53
N GLU A 60 1.09 1.71 6.22
CA GLU A 60 1.20 3.02 6.88
C GLU A 60 0.04 3.29 7.85
N GLU A 61 -0.36 2.26 8.60
CA GLU A 61 -1.47 2.29 9.56
C GLU A 61 -0.98 1.89 10.96
N ASP A 62 -1.79 2.14 11.97
CA ASP A 62 -1.47 1.66 13.31
C ASP A 62 -1.68 0.15 13.47
N LYS A 63 -0.94 -0.43 14.41
CA LYS A 63 -0.95 -1.88 14.68
C LYS A 63 -2.35 -2.40 15.05
N ALA A 64 -3.12 -1.62 15.82
CA ALA A 64 -4.46 -2.03 16.25
C ALA A 64 -5.44 -2.06 15.07
N ALA A 65 -5.38 -1.08 14.17
CA ALA A 65 -6.19 -1.05 12.95
C ALA A 65 -5.87 -2.24 12.05
N ILE A 66 -4.58 -2.51 11.79
CA ILE A 66 -4.15 -3.67 10.99
C ILE A 66 -4.56 -4.98 11.64
N SER A 67 -4.41 -5.14 12.95
CA SER A 67 -4.82 -6.34 13.66
C SER A 67 -6.32 -6.63 13.52
N ARG A 68 -7.17 -5.62 13.63
CA ARG A 68 -8.62 -5.75 13.40
C ARG A 68 -8.94 -6.13 11.95
N THR A 69 -8.33 -5.43 11.01
CA THR A 69 -8.49 -5.70 9.57
C THR A 69 -8.12 -7.13 9.22
N LEU A 70 -7.00 -7.63 9.76
CA LEU A 70 -6.55 -9.01 9.51
C LEU A 70 -7.48 -10.05 10.14
N ALA A 71 -8.00 -9.79 11.34
CA ALA A 71 -8.99 -10.68 11.97
C ALA A 71 -10.28 -10.78 11.13
N GLU A 72 -10.75 -9.66 10.58
CA GLU A 72 -11.90 -9.64 9.68
C GLU A 72 -11.61 -10.41 8.38
N LEU A 73 -10.44 -10.21 7.77
CA LEU A 73 -10.03 -10.92 6.55
C LEU A 73 -9.87 -12.42 6.76
N GLU A 74 -9.37 -12.85 7.93
CA GLU A 74 -9.31 -14.28 8.32
C GLU A 74 -10.72 -14.86 8.46
N THR A 75 -11.60 -14.20 9.21
CA THR A 75 -12.99 -14.63 9.42
C THR A 75 -13.74 -14.76 8.10
N ARG A 76 -13.48 -13.87 7.15
CA ARG A 76 -14.10 -13.86 5.82
C ARG A 76 -13.42 -14.79 4.81
N GLY A 77 -12.35 -15.48 5.20
CA GLY A 77 -11.66 -16.48 4.41
C GLY A 77 -10.76 -15.93 3.30
N TYR A 78 -10.33 -14.69 3.36
CA TYR A 78 -9.38 -14.10 2.41
C TYR A 78 -7.92 -14.34 2.77
N VAL A 79 -7.65 -14.48 4.07
CA VAL A 79 -6.31 -14.61 4.64
C VAL A 79 -6.29 -15.80 5.57
N ARG A 80 -5.16 -16.48 5.63
CA ARG A 80 -4.87 -17.52 6.62
C ARG A 80 -3.58 -17.20 7.36
N ARG A 81 -3.48 -17.69 8.56
CA ARG A 81 -2.29 -17.57 9.41
C ARG A 81 -1.48 -18.85 9.37
N GLU A 82 -0.17 -18.72 9.26
CA GLU A 82 0.76 -19.82 9.31
C GLU A 82 1.86 -19.49 10.32
N ALA A 83 1.88 -20.21 11.42
CA ALA A 83 2.87 -20.04 12.47
C ALA A 83 3.92 -21.16 12.37
N PRO A 84 5.22 -20.84 12.47
CA PRO A 84 6.25 -21.84 12.66
C PRO A 84 5.96 -22.63 13.95
N ALA A 85 6.19 -23.95 13.93
CA ALA A 85 5.99 -24.82 15.10
C ALA A 85 6.69 -24.24 16.35
N GLY A 86 5.94 -24.03 17.44
CA GLY A 86 6.46 -23.53 18.72
C GLY A 86 6.65 -22.02 18.85
N SER A 87 6.27 -21.20 17.85
CA SER A 87 6.58 -19.77 17.85
C SER A 87 5.43 -18.82 18.23
N GLY A 88 4.24 -19.32 18.57
CA GLY A 88 3.07 -18.50 18.93
C GLY A 88 2.61 -17.54 17.82
N LYS A 89 1.57 -16.73 18.09
CA LYS A 89 0.97 -15.80 17.12
C LYS A 89 1.91 -14.67 16.66
N TYR A 90 2.96 -14.37 17.40
CA TYR A 90 3.80 -13.19 17.18
C TYR A 90 4.66 -13.26 15.91
N ARG A 91 5.03 -14.47 15.48
CA ARG A 91 5.82 -14.74 14.28
C ARG A 91 5.01 -15.36 13.15
N ALA A 92 3.70 -15.45 13.33
CA ALA A 92 2.83 -16.01 12.32
C ALA A 92 2.85 -15.12 11.08
N LYS A 93 3.06 -15.74 9.94
CA LYS A 93 2.90 -15.11 8.65
C LYS A 93 1.45 -15.20 8.22
N LEU A 94 1.01 -14.14 7.57
CA LEU A 94 -0.29 -14.04 6.93
C LEU A 94 -0.10 -14.30 5.45
N LEU A 95 -0.90 -15.18 4.91
CA LEU A 95 -0.88 -15.56 3.50
C LEU A 95 -2.30 -15.44 2.93
N LEU A 96 -2.38 -15.20 1.64
CA LEU A 96 -3.67 -15.23 0.94
C LEU A 96 -4.16 -16.67 0.79
N THR A 97 -5.47 -16.85 0.97
CA THR A 97 -6.20 -18.04 0.49
C THR A 97 -6.41 -17.93 -1.01
N GLU A 98 -6.92 -18.98 -1.66
CA GLU A 98 -7.33 -18.90 -3.09
C GLU A 98 -8.32 -17.75 -3.33
N LYS A 99 -9.30 -17.60 -2.45
CA LYS A 99 -10.25 -16.48 -2.47
C LYS A 99 -9.55 -15.14 -2.35
N GLY A 100 -8.59 -15.01 -1.44
CA GLY A 100 -7.79 -13.82 -1.27
C GLY A 100 -6.93 -13.50 -2.49
N GLN A 101 -6.35 -14.51 -3.12
CA GLN A 101 -5.53 -14.33 -4.33
C GLN A 101 -6.33 -13.79 -5.52
N VAL A 102 -7.57 -14.25 -5.70
CA VAL A 102 -8.47 -13.75 -6.75
C VAL A 102 -8.70 -12.24 -6.56
N VAL A 103 -9.03 -11.84 -5.34
CA VAL A 103 -9.29 -10.43 -5.00
C VAL A 103 -8.01 -9.60 -5.12
N ALA A 104 -6.88 -10.09 -4.62
CA ALA A 104 -5.60 -9.38 -4.71
C ALA A 104 -5.17 -9.13 -6.16
N ARG A 105 -5.38 -10.10 -7.07
CA ARG A 105 -5.13 -9.90 -8.52
C ARG A 105 -6.02 -8.82 -9.12
N PHE A 106 -7.29 -8.77 -8.73
CA PHE A 106 -8.22 -7.73 -9.18
C PHE A 106 -7.77 -6.34 -8.69
N ILE A 107 -7.43 -6.23 -7.40
CA ILE A 107 -6.92 -4.98 -6.81
C ILE A 107 -5.66 -4.51 -7.53
N ARG A 108 -4.73 -5.42 -7.81
CA ARG A 108 -3.48 -5.09 -8.51
C ARG A 108 -3.74 -4.57 -9.91
N LYS A 109 -4.57 -5.24 -10.69
CA LYS A 109 -4.94 -4.79 -12.05
C LYS A 109 -5.59 -3.40 -12.04
N ARG A 110 -6.44 -3.14 -11.05
CA ARG A 110 -7.07 -1.83 -10.90
C ARG A 110 -6.04 -0.75 -10.54
N ALA A 111 -5.11 -1.03 -9.64
CA ALA A 111 -4.03 -0.12 -9.28
C ALA A 111 -3.12 0.17 -10.49
N GLU A 112 -2.73 -0.86 -11.26
CA GLU A 112 -1.96 -0.72 -12.49
C GLU A 112 -2.70 0.17 -13.50
N SER A 113 -3.99 -0.05 -13.72
CA SER A 113 -4.82 0.77 -14.62
C SER A 113 -4.86 2.25 -14.21
N ILE A 114 -4.93 2.52 -12.91
CA ILE A 114 -4.96 3.90 -12.39
C ILE A 114 -3.62 4.60 -12.60
N VAL A 115 -2.51 3.90 -12.37
CA VAL A 115 -1.16 4.42 -12.63
C VAL A 115 -0.96 4.72 -14.12
N GLU A 116 -1.44 3.83 -15.00
CA GLU A 116 -1.40 4.05 -16.46
C GLU A 116 -2.22 5.28 -16.86
N GLN A 117 -3.45 5.40 -16.38
CA GLN A 117 -4.30 6.56 -16.65
C GLN A 117 -3.71 7.86 -16.08
N GLY A 118 -3.14 7.81 -14.88
CA GLY A 118 -2.47 8.96 -14.28
C GLY A 118 -1.22 9.41 -15.04
N GLY A 119 -0.59 8.49 -15.75
CA GLY A 119 0.57 8.76 -16.60
C GLY A 119 0.23 9.01 -18.07
N GLU A 120 -1.04 9.13 -18.43
CA GLU A 120 -1.45 9.39 -19.81
C GLU A 120 -0.83 10.71 -20.32
N GLY A 121 -0.28 10.66 -21.53
CA GLY A 121 0.44 11.78 -22.13
C GLY A 121 1.94 11.85 -21.81
N LEU A 122 2.45 11.05 -20.87
CA LEU A 122 3.89 10.93 -20.65
C LEU A 122 4.50 9.91 -21.62
N THR A 123 5.66 10.28 -22.19
CA THR A 123 6.52 9.33 -22.89
C THR A 123 7.19 8.38 -21.89
N ASP A 124 7.69 7.21 -22.37
CA ASP A 124 8.41 6.27 -21.52
C ASP A 124 9.61 6.91 -20.83
N SER A 125 10.39 7.72 -21.56
CA SER A 125 11.54 8.46 -21.01
C SER A 125 11.14 9.48 -19.93
N GLN A 126 10.00 10.15 -20.08
CA GLN A 126 9.48 11.07 -19.07
C GLN A 126 9.03 10.30 -17.82
N ARG A 127 8.42 9.14 -18.02
CA ARG A 127 7.97 8.27 -16.95
C ARG A 127 9.15 7.72 -16.12
N GLU A 128 10.20 7.26 -16.79
CA GLU A 128 11.44 6.81 -16.14
C GLU A 128 12.12 7.93 -15.36
N SER A 129 12.24 9.10 -15.99
CA SER A 129 12.83 10.29 -15.35
C SER A 129 12.03 10.74 -14.13
N LEU A 130 10.70 10.69 -14.20
CA LEU A 130 9.81 11.04 -13.09
C LEU A 130 10.04 10.10 -11.89
N TYR A 131 10.04 8.78 -12.11
CA TYR A 131 10.26 7.83 -11.03
C TYR A 131 11.65 7.94 -10.41
N ALA A 132 12.69 8.13 -11.21
CA ALA A 132 14.04 8.36 -10.73
C ALA A 132 14.13 9.63 -9.87
N SER A 133 13.51 10.72 -10.33
CA SER A 133 13.48 11.99 -9.60
C SER A 133 12.69 11.91 -8.29
N LEU A 134 11.53 11.26 -8.30
CA LEU A 134 10.73 11.05 -7.09
C LEU A 134 11.47 10.20 -6.06
N LEU A 135 12.17 9.16 -6.50
CA LEU A 135 12.98 8.31 -5.61
C LEU A 135 14.09 9.12 -4.96
N LEU A 136 14.83 9.91 -5.74
CA LEU A 136 15.90 10.75 -5.22
C LEU A 136 15.38 11.79 -4.21
N ILE A 137 14.26 12.45 -4.53
CA ILE A 137 13.62 13.43 -3.63
C ILE A 137 13.21 12.74 -2.32
N SER A 138 12.58 11.56 -2.41
CA SER A 138 12.17 10.80 -1.23
C SER A 138 13.36 10.44 -0.34
N GLN A 139 14.44 9.94 -0.91
CA GLN A 139 15.66 9.59 -0.18
C GLN A 139 16.28 10.81 0.51
N ASN A 140 16.38 11.93 -0.21
CA ASN A 140 16.93 13.17 0.34
C ASN A 140 16.09 13.70 1.51
N LEU A 141 14.76 13.66 1.38
CA LEU A 141 13.87 14.11 2.46
C LEU A 141 13.94 13.20 3.70
N GLN A 142 14.05 11.88 3.49
CA GLN A 142 14.21 10.92 4.59
C GLN A 142 15.54 11.05 5.33
N SER A 143 16.57 11.61 4.69
CA SER A 143 17.89 11.83 5.29
C SER A 143 18.01 13.14 6.06
N LEU A 144 16.98 13.99 6.04
CA LEU A 144 16.98 15.21 6.83
C LEU A 144 16.87 14.85 8.33
N PRO A 145 17.65 15.50 9.20
CA PRO A 145 17.51 15.28 10.63
C PRO A 145 16.14 15.74 11.12
N ASP A 146 15.56 15.00 12.06
CA ASP A 146 14.36 15.44 12.75
C ASP A 146 14.67 16.72 13.54
N GLU A 147 13.94 17.81 13.35
CA GLU A 147 14.15 19.10 14.01
C GLU A 147 13.90 19.07 15.54
N ASN A 148 13.70 17.89 16.13
CA ASN A 148 13.39 17.68 17.55
C ASN A 148 14.47 16.92 18.33
N ASP A 149 15.73 16.83 17.84
CA ASP A 149 16.87 16.36 18.62
C ASP A 149 17.75 17.52 19.12
#